data_1ae7473f9533640f51c6a80f68c770a3
#
_entry.id   1ae7473f9533640f51c6a80f68c770a3
#
_cell.length_a   1.000
_cell.length_b   1.000
_cell.length_c   1.000
_cell.angle_alpha   90.00
_cell.angle_beta   90.00
_cell.angle_gamma   90.00
#
_symmetry.space_group_name_H-M   'P 1'
#
loop_
_entity.id
_entity.type
_entity.pdbx_description
1 polymer ?
#
loop_
_entity_poly.entity_id
_entity_poly.type
_entity_poly.pdbx_seq_one_letter_code
_entity_poly.pdbx_strand_id
1 'polypeptide(L)'
;VDLDRARTLLTDELSELDDRARFARESREDATADTLGQEGALGQHPGDYGTEVATTMDAEHLVAAVSDQRRAVQDALGRIEDGTYGRCAVCDRQIDDERLEARPEVPTCREHADTPVLS
;
A
#
# COMPACT_ATOMS: atom_id res chain seq x y z
N VAL A 1 11.67 -0.70 20.89
CA VAL A 1 10.48 -1.44 20.42
C VAL A 1 10.75 -2.94 20.43
N ASP A 2 9.73 -3.71 20.74
CA ASP A 2 9.82 -5.17 20.70
C ASP A 2 9.79 -5.64 19.25
N LEU A 3 10.85 -6.32 18.82
CA LEU A 3 10.98 -6.81 17.45
C LEU A 3 9.93 -7.87 17.12
N ASP A 4 9.57 -8.72 18.08
CA ASP A 4 8.56 -9.75 17.87
C ASP A 4 7.18 -9.10 17.63
N ARG A 5 6.85 -8.06 18.39
CA ARG A 5 5.62 -7.31 18.20
C ARG A 5 5.63 -6.58 16.86
N ALA A 6 6.73 -5.95 16.50
CA ALA A 6 6.86 -5.28 15.22
C ALA A 6 6.68 -6.26 14.06
N ARG A 7 7.28 -7.43 14.16
CA ARG A 7 7.13 -8.49 13.14
C ARG A 7 5.68 -8.92 13.01
N THR A 8 4.99 -9.11 14.13
CA THR A 8 3.58 -9.48 14.13
C THR A 8 2.72 -8.40 13.46
N LEU A 9 2.91 -7.14 13.85
CA LEU A 9 2.18 -6.02 13.26
C LEU A 9 2.42 -5.91 11.75
N LEU A 10 3.66 -6.06 11.33
CA LEU A 10 4.02 -5.97 9.91
C LEU A 10 3.47 -7.16 9.11
N THR A 11 3.53 -8.35 9.68
CA THR A 11 3.00 -9.55 9.02
C THR A 11 1.49 -9.46 8.86
N ASP A 12 0.79 -9.00 9.89
CA ASP A 12 -0.67 -8.80 9.83
C ASP A 12 -1.03 -7.72 8.80
N GLU A 13 -0.29 -6.62 8.76
CA GLU A 13 -0.49 -5.56 7.78
C GLU A 13 -0.25 -6.06 6.36
N LEU A 14 0.80 -6.87 6.16
CA LEU A 14 1.09 -7.44 4.85
C LEU A 14 -0.05 -8.34 4.37
N SER A 15 -0.61 -9.15 5.27
CA SER A 15 -1.74 -10.01 4.96
C SER A 15 -2.96 -9.19 4.54
N GLU A 16 -3.26 -8.11 5.26
CA GLU A 16 -4.36 -7.21 4.90
C GLU A 16 -4.13 -6.54 3.55
N LEU A 17 -2.90 -6.13 3.29
CA LEU A 17 -2.54 -5.50 2.01
C LEU A 17 -2.65 -6.49 0.85
N ASP A 18 -2.29 -7.74 1.06
CA ASP A 18 -2.45 -8.79 0.06
C ASP A 18 -3.93 -9.01 -0.28
N ASP A 19 -4.80 -8.99 0.73
CA ASP A 19 -6.24 -9.10 0.52
C ASP A 19 -6.79 -7.89 -0.24
N ARG A 20 -6.35 -6.69 0.12
CA ARG A 20 -6.74 -5.46 -0.60
C ARG A 20 -6.26 -5.46 -2.04
N ALA A 21 -5.04 -5.94 -2.27
CA ALA A 21 -4.48 -6.04 -3.62
C ALA A 21 -5.30 -6.99 -4.48
N ARG A 22 -5.70 -8.12 -3.91
CA ARG A 22 -6.53 -9.10 -4.58
C ARG A 22 -7.90 -8.52 -4.90
N PHE A 23 -8.53 -7.85 -3.94
CA PHE A 23 -9.82 -7.20 -4.12
C PHE A 23 -9.75 -6.13 -5.21
N ALA A 24 -8.71 -5.31 -5.20
CA ALA A 24 -8.52 -4.25 -6.20
C ALA A 24 -8.36 -4.83 -7.61
N ARG A 25 -7.64 -5.94 -7.76
CA ARG A 25 -7.49 -6.62 -9.05
C ARG A 25 -8.80 -7.21 -9.53
N GLU A 26 -9.54 -7.86 -8.64
CA GLU A 26 -10.84 -8.44 -8.97
C GLU A 26 -11.82 -7.34 -9.39
N SER A 27 -11.86 -6.22 -8.67
CA SER A 27 -12.70 -5.08 -9.02
C SER A 27 -12.34 -4.51 -10.40
N ARG A 28 -11.06 -4.45 -10.71
CA ARG A 28 -10.57 -3.97 -12.01
C ARG A 28 -10.98 -4.93 -13.14
N GLU A 29 -10.83 -6.22 -12.91
CA GLU A 29 -11.22 -7.27 -13.87
C GLU A 29 -12.72 -7.25 -14.09
N ASP A 30 -13.51 -7.14 -13.03
CA ASP A 30 -14.97 -7.06 -13.11
C ASP A 30 -15.41 -5.82 -13.88
N ALA A 31 -14.81 -4.67 -13.61
CA ALA A 31 -15.12 -3.44 -14.35
C ALA A 31 -14.82 -3.60 -15.85
N THR A 32 -13.70 -4.23 -16.18
CA THR A 32 -13.33 -4.49 -17.57
C THR A 32 -14.30 -5.49 -18.22
N ALA A 33 -14.65 -6.55 -17.52
CA ALA A 33 -15.58 -7.57 -18.01
C ALA A 33 -16.98 -6.98 -18.22
N ASP A 34 -17.45 -6.15 -17.28
CA ASP A 34 -18.74 -5.46 -17.40
C ASP A 34 -18.77 -4.54 -18.60
N THR A 35 -17.69 -3.79 -18.84
CA THR A 35 -17.57 -2.91 -19.99
C THR A 35 -17.67 -3.71 -21.30
N LEU A 36 -16.97 -4.83 -21.38
CA LEU A 36 -17.01 -5.71 -22.55
C LEU A 36 -18.39 -6.35 -22.73
N GLY A 37 -19.02 -6.77 -21.62
CA GLY A 37 -20.33 -7.41 -21.65
C GLY A 37 -21.46 -6.45 -21.98
N GLN A 38 -21.28 -5.15 -21.76
CA GLN A 38 -22.29 -4.12 -21.98
C GLN A 38 -22.05 -3.30 -23.23
N GLU A 39 -21.20 -3.75 -24.11
CA GLU A 39 -20.80 -3.00 -25.29
C GLU A 39 -21.99 -2.48 -26.11
N GLY A 40 -23.06 -3.26 -26.23
CA GLY A 40 -24.26 -2.85 -26.94
C GLY A 40 -25.12 -1.83 -26.20
N ALA A 41 -24.96 -1.69 -24.88
CA ALA A 41 -25.76 -0.77 -24.06
C ALA A 41 -25.06 0.57 -23.81
N LEU A 42 -23.76 0.63 -23.97
CA LEU A 42 -22.93 1.79 -23.60
C LEU A 42 -23.25 3.06 -24.38
N GLY A 43 -23.68 2.94 -25.61
CA GLY A 43 -24.03 4.10 -26.44
C GLY A 43 -25.25 4.90 -25.95
N GLN A 44 -25.97 4.39 -24.97
CA GLN A 44 -27.21 4.99 -24.50
C GLN A 44 -27.03 5.96 -23.33
N HIS A 45 -25.91 5.87 -22.59
CA HIS A 45 -25.68 6.67 -21.40
C HIS A 45 -24.24 7.22 -21.34
N PRO A 46 -23.99 8.37 -21.99
CA PRO A 46 -22.65 8.97 -21.96
C PRO A 46 -22.14 9.31 -20.57
N GLY A 47 -23.04 9.61 -19.62
CA GLY A 47 -22.66 9.86 -18.23
C GLY A 47 -22.12 8.61 -17.54
N ASP A 48 -22.68 7.46 -17.85
CA ASP A 48 -22.22 6.18 -17.30
C ASP A 48 -20.81 5.84 -17.81
N TYR A 49 -20.53 6.16 -19.05
CA TYR A 49 -19.21 5.98 -19.61
C TYR A 49 -18.15 6.79 -18.85
N GLY A 50 -18.43 8.05 -18.54
CA GLY A 50 -17.54 8.88 -17.74
C GLY A 50 -17.31 8.33 -16.34
N THR A 51 -18.35 7.80 -15.71
CA THR A 51 -18.27 7.18 -14.39
C THR A 51 -17.39 5.92 -14.41
N GLU A 52 -17.53 5.08 -15.44
CA GLU A 52 -16.72 3.88 -15.58
C GLU A 52 -15.23 4.20 -15.74
N VAL A 53 -14.90 5.22 -16.51
CA VAL A 53 -13.51 5.67 -16.69
C VAL A 53 -12.93 6.14 -15.35
N ALA A 54 -13.67 6.94 -14.58
CA ALA A 54 -13.24 7.42 -13.26
C ALA A 54 -13.04 6.25 -12.29
N THR A 55 -13.95 5.27 -12.28
CA THR A 55 -13.84 4.08 -11.43
C THR A 55 -12.59 3.26 -11.77
N THR A 56 -12.28 3.11 -13.05
CA THR A 56 -11.09 2.38 -13.49
C THR A 56 -9.81 3.10 -13.04
N MET A 57 -9.76 4.43 -13.17
CA MET A 57 -8.61 5.22 -12.70
C MET A 57 -8.44 5.12 -11.19
N ASP A 58 -9.52 5.17 -10.42
CA ASP A 58 -9.48 5.02 -8.96
C ASP A 58 -8.97 3.63 -8.56
N ALA A 59 -9.40 2.60 -9.28
CA ALA A 59 -8.93 1.23 -9.04
C ALA A 59 -7.43 1.08 -9.33
N GLU A 60 -6.93 1.72 -10.38
CA GLU A 60 -5.51 1.72 -10.71
C GLU A 60 -4.69 2.47 -9.66
N HIS A 61 -5.17 3.61 -9.17
CA HIS A 61 -4.55 4.35 -8.08
C HIS A 61 -4.51 3.51 -6.79
N LEU A 62 -5.57 2.78 -6.50
CA LEU A 62 -5.63 1.91 -5.33
C LEU A 62 -4.62 0.78 -5.44
N VAL A 63 -4.49 0.15 -6.61
CA VAL A 63 -3.50 -0.91 -6.85
C VAL A 63 -2.09 -0.36 -6.63
N ALA A 64 -1.79 0.82 -7.16
CA ALA A 64 -0.48 1.44 -6.99
C ALA A 64 -0.19 1.78 -5.52
N ALA A 65 -1.17 2.36 -4.80
CA ALA A 65 -1.02 2.71 -3.39
C ALA A 65 -0.79 1.47 -2.52
N VAL A 66 -1.55 0.40 -2.76
CA VAL A 66 -1.40 -0.86 -2.03
C VAL A 66 -0.05 -1.49 -2.32
N SER A 67 0.40 -1.45 -3.58
CA SER A 67 1.71 -1.99 -3.97
C SER A 67 2.86 -1.25 -3.27
N ASP A 68 2.78 0.09 -3.20
CA ASP A 68 3.79 0.92 -2.51
C ASP A 68 3.82 0.62 -1.01
N GLN A 69 2.65 0.52 -0.39
CA GLN A 69 2.54 0.21 1.03
C GLN A 69 3.06 -1.19 1.34
N ARG A 70 2.75 -2.14 0.49
CA ARG A 70 3.23 -3.51 0.61
C ARG A 70 4.76 -3.58 0.56
N ARG A 71 5.37 -2.82 -0.35
CA ARG A 71 6.82 -2.73 -0.45
C ARG A 71 7.42 -2.13 0.83
N ALA A 72 6.80 -1.09 1.37
CA ALA A 72 7.27 -0.47 2.62
C ALA A 72 7.25 -1.49 3.78
N VAL A 73 6.21 -2.31 3.87
CA VAL A 73 6.09 -3.35 4.89
C VAL A 73 7.15 -4.44 4.69
N GLN A 74 7.36 -4.88 3.46
CA GLN A 74 8.38 -5.89 3.14
C GLN A 74 9.78 -5.39 3.47
N ASP A 75 10.08 -4.12 3.14
CA ASP A 75 11.36 -3.50 3.47
C ASP A 75 11.57 -3.44 5.00
N ALA A 76 10.51 -3.12 5.74
CA ALA A 76 10.57 -3.10 7.20
C ALA A 76 10.86 -4.49 7.79
N LEU A 77 10.22 -5.53 7.25
CA LEU A 77 10.50 -6.91 7.65
C LEU A 77 11.96 -7.30 7.35
N GLY A 78 12.48 -6.85 6.21
CA GLY A 78 13.89 -7.05 5.87
C GLY A 78 14.83 -6.36 6.87
N ARG A 79 14.48 -5.18 7.34
CA ARG A 79 15.28 -4.48 8.36
C ARG A 79 15.28 -5.22 9.70
N ILE A 80 14.19 -5.87 10.06
CA ILE A 80 14.15 -6.71 11.26
C ILE A 80 15.19 -7.85 11.15
N GLU A 81 15.23 -8.49 10.00
CA GLU A 81 16.20 -9.58 9.76
C GLU A 81 17.64 -9.08 9.73
N ASP A 82 17.87 -7.89 9.19
CA ASP A 82 19.21 -7.29 9.11
C ASP A 82 19.67 -6.67 10.44
N GLY A 83 18.76 -6.51 11.40
CA GLY A 83 19.07 -5.87 12.68
C GLY A 83 19.10 -4.36 12.62
N THR A 84 18.56 -3.75 11.58
CA THR A 84 18.54 -2.29 11.40
C THR A 84 17.16 -1.67 11.65
N TYR A 85 16.17 -2.47 12.01
CA TYR A 85 14.82 -1.99 12.28
C TYR A 85 14.80 -1.01 13.45
N GLY A 86 13.99 0.06 13.30
CA GLY A 86 13.87 1.08 14.34
C GLY A 86 14.84 2.22 14.22
N ARG A 87 15.70 2.20 13.23
CA ARG A 87 16.64 3.29 12.96
C ARG A 87 16.22 4.05 11.72
N CYS A 88 16.35 5.38 11.78
CA CYS A 88 16.04 6.24 10.64
C CYS A 88 17.05 5.97 9.50
N ALA A 89 16.53 5.73 8.30
CA ALA A 89 17.36 5.48 7.14
C ALA A 89 18.16 6.71 6.69
N VAL A 90 17.79 7.90 7.14
CA VAL A 90 18.43 9.15 6.76
C VAL A 90 19.50 9.57 7.77
N CYS A 91 19.18 9.59 9.06
CA CYS A 91 20.07 10.10 10.10
C CYS A 91 20.56 9.06 11.10
N ASP A 92 20.13 7.81 10.95
CA ASP A 92 20.52 6.68 11.81
C ASP A 92 20.15 6.84 13.28
N ARG A 93 19.29 7.81 13.60
CA ARG A 93 18.74 7.95 14.95
C ARG A 93 17.63 6.94 15.17
N GLN A 94 17.41 6.59 16.43
CA GLN A 94 16.32 5.68 16.77
C GLN A 94 14.99 6.37 16.51
N ILE A 95 14.07 5.64 15.85
CA ILE A 95 12.71 6.11 15.61
C ILE A 95 11.91 5.93 16.91
N ASP A 96 11.03 6.89 17.24
CA ASP A 96 10.20 6.82 18.44
C ASP A 96 9.35 5.55 18.45
N ASP A 97 9.27 4.90 19.63
CA ASP A 97 8.46 3.69 19.79
C ASP A 97 6.98 3.94 19.48
N GLU A 98 6.46 5.09 19.86
CA GLU A 98 5.09 5.50 19.55
C GLU A 98 4.84 5.53 18.05
N ARG A 99 5.79 6.07 17.31
CA ARG A 99 5.70 6.14 15.84
C ARG A 99 5.72 4.75 15.22
N LEU A 100 6.59 3.87 15.71
CA LEU A 100 6.69 2.49 15.23
C LEU A 100 5.46 1.67 15.60
N GLU A 101 4.87 1.93 16.75
CA GLU A 101 3.64 1.24 17.16
C GLU A 101 2.47 1.63 16.26
N ALA A 102 2.38 2.90 15.90
CA ALA A 102 1.32 3.41 15.03
C ALA A 102 1.54 3.04 13.56
N ARG A 103 2.79 3.09 13.11
CA ARG A 103 3.17 2.82 11.71
C ARG A 103 4.48 2.05 11.66
N PRO A 104 4.43 0.73 11.87
CA PRO A 104 5.66 -0.07 11.97
C PRO A 104 6.51 -0.09 10.71
N GLU A 105 5.94 0.26 9.56
CA GLU A 105 6.63 0.25 8.26
C GLU A 105 7.46 1.51 8.00
N VAL A 106 7.34 2.55 8.85
CA VAL A 106 8.06 3.81 8.56
C VAL A 106 9.58 3.61 8.61
N PRO A 107 10.31 4.10 7.60
CA PRO A 107 11.76 3.97 7.55
C PRO A 107 12.51 5.15 8.17
N THR A 108 11.81 6.22 8.56
CA THR A 108 12.41 7.48 8.97
C THR A 108 11.83 8.00 10.28
N CYS A 109 12.59 8.84 10.98
CA CYS A 109 12.11 9.55 12.15
C CYS A 109 11.19 10.72 11.74
N ARG A 110 10.58 11.39 12.73
CA ARG A 110 9.67 12.51 12.47
C ARG A 110 10.32 13.65 11.69
N GLU A 111 11.59 13.92 11.96
CA GLU A 111 12.33 14.99 11.30
C GLU A 111 12.52 14.70 9.81
N HIS A 112 12.54 13.45 9.42
CA HIS A 112 12.76 13.01 8.04
C HIS A 112 11.54 12.31 7.44
N ALA A 113 10.34 12.57 7.99
CA ALA A 113 9.11 11.93 7.55
C ALA A 113 8.83 12.11 6.05
N ASP A 114 9.15 13.29 5.53
CA ASP A 114 8.93 13.64 4.12
C ASP A 114 10.17 13.43 3.23
N THR A 115 11.26 12.94 3.81
CA THR A 115 12.49 12.71 3.06
C THR A 115 12.41 11.39 2.31
N PRO A 116 12.59 11.39 0.98
CA PRO A 116 12.55 10.14 0.23
C PRO A 116 13.73 9.24 0.60
N VAL A 117 13.43 7.96 0.80
CA VAL A 117 14.43 6.94 1.09
C VAL A 117 14.63 6.13 -0.18
N LEU A 118 15.85 6.17 -0.71
CA LEU A 118 16.24 5.35 -1.85
C LEU A 118 16.66 3.97 -1.32
N SER A 119 15.90 2.94 -1.66
CA SER A 119 16.21 1.55 -1.28
C SER A 119 17.01 0.86 -2.35
#